data_a3dcdfa6655f8310329d9b5be63f0496
#
_entry.id   a3dcdfa6655f8310329d9b5be63f0496
#
_cell.length_a   1.000
_cell.length_b   1.000
_cell.length_c   1.000
_cell.angle_alpha   90.00
_cell.angle_beta   90.00
_cell.angle_gamma   90.00
#
_symmetry.space_group_name_H-M   'P 1'
#
loop_
_entity.id
_entity.type
_entity.pdbx_description
1 polymer ?
#
loop_
_entity_poly.entity_id
_entity_poly.type
_entity_poly.pdbx_seq_one_letter_code
_entity_poly.pdbx_strand_id
1 'polypeptide(L)'
;RGYELGIMHERLRVLPFGNGKWIMRHRIDAYAANSFSASGNGHLISTMLDYSYGQLYTYRFPCGLVWRTGGEIELSGGVLYNPRNSNNPAAAKTSIVLGFAEMLTYTLHIGRFPIPFRYQLSLPVLGAFFSPAFGESYYEIFYLKNHSGIVKFGSWHNRFDMNNLLTV
;
A
#
# COMPACT_ATOMS: atom_id res chain seq x y z
N ARG A 1 -15.22 0.41 17.57
CA ARG A 1 -15.84 -0.63 16.73
C ARG A 1 -16.02 -0.06 15.33
N GLY A 2 -15.94 -0.91 14.29
CA GLY A 2 -16.07 -0.42 12.92
C GLY A 2 -16.25 -1.54 11.92
N TYR A 3 -16.45 -1.13 10.68
CA TYR A 3 -16.56 -2.00 9.51
C TYR A 3 -15.58 -1.50 8.48
N GLU A 4 -14.91 -2.44 7.81
CA GLU A 4 -14.05 -2.17 6.67
C GLU A 4 -14.42 -3.09 5.52
N LEU A 5 -14.49 -2.55 4.33
CA LEU A 5 -14.66 -3.28 3.09
C LEU A 5 -13.49 -2.90 2.18
N GLY A 6 -12.80 -3.90 1.69
CA GLY A 6 -11.70 -3.74 0.76
C GLY A 6 -11.83 -4.62 -0.46
N ILE A 7 -11.26 -4.15 -1.55
CA ILE A 7 -11.09 -4.91 -2.79
C ILE A 7 -9.63 -4.81 -3.21
N MET A 8 -9.06 -5.93 -3.62
CA MET A 8 -7.70 -6.02 -4.14
C MET A 8 -7.73 -6.61 -5.54
N HIS A 9 -7.01 -5.99 -6.46
CA HIS A 9 -6.76 -6.53 -7.79
C HIS A 9 -5.25 -6.57 -8.05
N GLU A 10 -4.74 -7.74 -8.45
CA GLU A 10 -3.34 -7.93 -8.79
C GLU A 10 -3.21 -8.51 -10.20
N ARG A 11 -2.24 -7.99 -10.96
CA ARG A 11 -1.88 -8.49 -12.27
C ARG A 11 -0.37 -8.69 -12.35
N LEU A 12 0.03 -9.90 -12.73
CA LEU A 12 1.42 -10.26 -13.02
C LEU A 12 1.57 -10.45 -14.54
N ARG A 13 2.61 -9.88 -15.11
CA ARG A 13 2.92 -10.02 -16.53
C ARG A 13 4.42 -10.27 -16.72
N VAL A 14 4.76 -11.28 -17.52
CA VAL A 14 6.15 -11.50 -17.93
C VAL A 14 6.55 -10.39 -18.91
N LEU A 15 7.71 -9.80 -18.67
CA LEU A 15 8.27 -8.78 -19.55
C LEU A 15 8.95 -9.43 -20.76
N PRO A 16 8.94 -8.76 -21.94
CA PRO A 16 9.48 -9.32 -23.17
C PRO A 16 11.00 -9.43 -23.20
N PHE A 17 11.70 -8.91 -22.19
CA PHE A 17 13.14 -8.96 -22.05
C PHE A 17 13.58 -9.90 -20.91
N GLY A 18 14.89 -10.21 -20.86
CA GLY A 18 15.47 -11.00 -19.76
C GLY A 18 15.10 -12.48 -19.76
N ASN A 19 14.84 -13.06 -20.94
CA ASN A 19 14.54 -14.48 -21.13
C ASN A 19 13.39 -14.99 -20.23
N GLY A 20 12.34 -14.16 -20.03
CA GLY A 20 11.20 -14.52 -19.22
C GLY A 20 11.44 -14.54 -17.70
N LYS A 21 12.59 -14.01 -17.26
CA LYS A 21 12.92 -13.92 -15.83
C LYS A 21 12.36 -12.68 -15.17
N TRP A 22 12.07 -11.64 -15.91
CA TRP A 22 11.51 -10.41 -15.39
C TRP A 22 9.99 -10.43 -15.46
N ILE A 23 9.35 -10.08 -14.37
CA ILE A 23 7.91 -9.87 -14.30
C ILE A 23 7.59 -8.44 -13.85
N MET A 24 6.49 -7.95 -14.33
CA MET A 24 5.86 -6.72 -13.90
C MET A 24 4.65 -7.08 -13.04
N ARG A 25 4.54 -6.44 -11.87
CA ARG A 25 3.40 -6.54 -10.97
C ARG A 25 2.67 -5.20 -10.93
N HIS A 26 1.36 -5.22 -11.12
CA HIS A 26 0.46 -4.14 -10.80
C HIS A 26 -0.50 -4.63 -9.72
N ARG A 27 -0.68 -3.85 -8.69
CA ARG A 27 -1.65 -4.11 -7.63
C ARG A 27 -2.41 -2.84 -7.33
N ILE A 28 -3.72 -2.97 -7.18
CA ILE A 28 -4.63 -1.92 -6.75
C ILE A 28 -5.37 -2.44 -5.54
N ASP A 29 -5.30 -1.70 -4.45
CA ASP A 29 -6.08 -1.93 -3.23
C ASP A 29 -6.97 -0.72 -3.01
N ALA A 30 -8.25 -0.95 -2.83
CA ALA A 30 -9.21 0.09 -2.48
C ALA A 30 -9.99 -0.35 -1.25
N TYR A 31 -10.10 0.51 -0.26
CA TYR A 31 -10.89 0.21 0.93
C TYR A 31 -11.65 1.42 1.45
N ALA A 32 -12.77 1.12 2.09
CA ALA A 32 -13.56 2.07 2.83
C ALA A 32 -13.85 1.51 4.21
N ALA A 33 -13.64 2.32 5.23
CA ALA A 33 -13.88 1.95 6.61
C ALA A 33 -14.72 2.98 7.33
N ASN A 34 -15.53 2.49 8.26
CA ASN A 34 -16.35 3.30 9.12
C ASN A 34 -16.09 2.89 10.57
N SER A 35 -15.55 3.80 11.38
CA SER A 35 -15.08 3.52 12.72
C SER A 35 -15.76 4.39 13.75
N PHE A 36 -16.12 3.80 14.88
CA PHE A 36 -16.76 4.46 16.02
C PHE A 36 -15.88 4.32 17.27
N SER A 37 -15.79 5.38 18.05
CA SER A 37 -15.13 5.33 19.35
C SER A 37 -15.88 4.39 20.31
N ALA A 38 -15.20 3.92 21.36
CA ALA A 38 -15.80 3.07 22.39
C ALA A 38 -16.95 3.77 23.13
N SER A 39 -16.85 5.09 23.31
CA SER A 39 -17.89 5.93 23.92
C SER A 39 -19.07 6.29 23.01
N GLY A 40 -19.01 5.90 21.72
CA GLY A 40 -19.99 6.29 20.69
C GLY A 40 -19.93 7.77 20.26
N ASN A 41 -19.04 8.54 20.87
CA ASN A 41 -18.93 9.99 20.62
C ASN A 41 -18.02 10.37 19.46
N GLY A 42 -17.20 9.45 18.93
CA GLY A 42 -16.34 9.65 17.78
C GLY A 42 -16.83 8.83 16.59
N HIS A 43 -16.78 9.43 15.40
CA HIS A 43 -17.13 8.80 14.15
C HIS A 43 -16.09 9.19 13.10
N LEU A 44 -15.47 8.21 12.45
CA LEU A 44 -14.47 8.42 11.40
C LEU A 44 -14.81 7.54 10.21
N ILE A 45 -14.92 8.16 9.05
CA ILE A 45 -15.03 7.49 7.76
C ILE A 45 -13.67 7.62 7.07
N SER A 46 -13.12 6.53 6.58
CA SER A 46 -11.87 6.53 5.81
C SER A 46 -12.06 5.82 4.48
N THR A 47 -11.47 6.40 3.44
CA THR A 47 -11.37 5.78 2.11
C THR A 47 -9.94 5.91 1.64
N MET A 48 -9.38 4.83 1.10
CA MET A 48 -8.03 4.82 0.53
C MET A 48 -8.01 4.05 -0.78
N LEU A 49 -7.16 4.48 -1.67
CA LEU A 49 -6.79 3.82 -2.91
C LEU A 49 -5.27 3.76 -2.99
N ASP A 50 -4.75 2.55 -3.04
CA ASP A 50 -3.32 2.29 -3.16
C ASP A 50 -3.06 1.60 -4.51
N TYR A 51 -2.07 2.10 -5.22
CA TYR A 51 -1.58 1.51 -6.45
C TYR A 51 -0.10 1.20 -6.31
N SER A 52 0.28 -0.05 -6.50
CA SER A 52 1.68 -0.43 -6.53
C SER A 52 2.09 -1.01 -7.88
N TYR A 53 3.29 -0.61 -8.30
CA TYR A 53 3.97 -1.09 -9.49
C TYR A 53 5.33 -1.64 -9.10
N GLY A 54 5.58 -2.91 -9.43
CA GLY A 54 6.85 -3.58 -9.15
C GLY A 54 7.43 -4.25 -10.38
N GLN A 55 8.76 -4.27 -10.46
CA GLN A 55 9.52 -5.09 -11.39
C GLN A 55 10.35 -6.08 -10.60
N LEU A 56 10.07 -7.37 -10.81
CA LEU A 56 10.66 -8.46 -10.03
C LEU A 56 11.44 -9.41 -10.94
N TYR A 57 12.62 -9.80 -10.50
CA TYR A 57 13.41 -10.84 -11.12
C TYR A 57 13.07 -12.20 -10.51
N THR A 58 12.93 -13.21 -11.36
CA THR A 58 12.47 -14.56 -10.99
C THR A 58 13.62 -15.54 -10.88
N TYR A 59 13.76 -16.14 -9.71
CA TYR A 59 14.60 -17.30 -9.45
C TYR A 59 13.72 -18.54 -9.30
N ARG A 60 14.09 -19.62 -10.02
CA ARG A 60 13.40 -20.92 -9.91
C ARG A 60 14.34 -21.94 -9.31
N PHE A 61 13.94 -22.55 -8.21
CA PHE A 61 14.70 -23.57 -7.52
C PHE A 61 14.24 -24.97 -7.95
N PRO A 62 15.15 -25.97 -7.97
CA PRO A 62 14.81 -27.35 -8.33
C PRO A 62 13.72 -27.98 -7.47
N CYS A 63 13.56 -27.52 -6.22
CA CYS A 63 12.51 -27.98 -5.30
C CYS A 63 11.09 -27.47 -5.62
N GLY A 64 10.92 -26.72 -6.73
CA GLY A 64 9.64 -26.15 -7.12
C GLY A 64 9.31 -24.80 -6.49
N LEU A 65 10.20 -24.27 -5.64
CA LEU A 65 10.07 -22.93 -5.09
C LEU A 65 10.42 -21.89 -6.18
N VAL A 66 9.59 -20.89 -6.30
CA VAL A 66 9.83 -19.71 -7.15
C VAL A 66 9.96 -18.48 -6.27
N TRP A 67 11.11 -17.86 -6.31
CA TRP A 67 11.39 -16.61 -5.61
C TRP A 67 11.48 -15.47 -6.62
N ARG A 68 10.79 -14.36 -6.31
CA ARG A 68 10.84 -13.15 -7.11
C ARG A 68 11.18 -11.98 -6.22
N THR A 69 12.14 -11.17 -6.63
CA THR A 69 12.63 -10.02 -5.85
C THR A 69 12.85 -8.83 -6.76
N GLY A 70 12.62 -7.64 -6.27
CA GLY A 70 12.85 -6.43 -7.05
C GLY A 70 12.39 -5.14 -6.41
N GLY A 71 12.35 -4.09 -7.22
CA GLY A 71 11.92 -2.77 -6.79
C GLY A 71 10.42 -2.56 -6.98
N GLU A 72 9.85 -1.74 -6.10
CA GLU A 72 8.45 -1.36 -6.12
C GLU A 72 8.28 0.13 -5.87
N ILE A 73 7.30 0.73 -6.53
CA ILE A 73 6.78 2.06 -6.23
C ILE A 73 5.31 1.93 -5.85
N GLU A 74 4.92 2.61 -4.78
CA GLU A 74 3.53 2.66 -4.30
C GLU A 74 3.06 4.12 -4.27
N LEU A 75 1.85 4.33 -4.77
CA LEU A 75 1.13 5.58 -4.73
C LEU A 75 -0.14 5.37 -3.91
N SER A 76 -0.32 6.17 -2.88
CA SER A 76 -1.50 6.10 -2.01
C SER A 76 -2.25 7.42 -2.03
N GLY A 77 -3.57 7.34 -2.05
CA GLY A 77 -4.44 8.51 -1.95
C GLY A 77 -5.74 8.18 -1.25
N GLY A 78 -6.17 9.07 -0.35
CA GLY A 78 -7.41 8.87 0.36
C GLY A 78 -7.85 10.03 1.22
N VAL A 79 -8.96 9.83 1.91
CA VAL A 79 -9.58 10.83 2.78
C VAL A 79 -10.00 10.21 4.09
N LEU A 80 -9.69 10.91 5.17
CA LEU A 80 -10.28 10.70 6.49
C LEU A 80 -11.33 11.76 6.72
N TYR A 81 -12.56 11.36 7.00
CA TYR A 81 -13.67 12.27 7.23
C TYR A 81 -14.24 12.06 8.64
N ASN A 82 -14.21 13.12 9.44
CA ASN A 82 -14.82 13.17 10.76
C ASN A 82 -16.02 14.12 10.75
N PRO A 83 -17.26 13.62 10.62
CA PRO A 83 -18.46 14.46 10.52
C PRO A 83 -18.75 15.30 11.76
N ARG A 84 -18.08 15.02 12.88
CA ARG A 84 -18.24 15.77 14.13
C ARG A 84 -17.23 16.91 14.31
N ASN A 85 -16.22 16.96 13.46
CA ASN A 85 -15.27 18.07 13.46
C ASN A 85 -15.76 19.18 12.53
N SER A 86 -16.37 20.21 13.09
CA SER A 86 -16.95 21.31 12.32
C SER A 86 -15.91 22.23 11.68
N ASN A 87 -14.69 22.28 12.21
CA ASN A 87 -13.65 23.19 11.72
C ASN A 87 -12.82 22.60 10.57
N ASN A 88 -12.47 21.32 10.65
CA ASN A 88 -11.74 20.62 9.59
C ASN A 88 -12.20 19.15 9.51
N PRO A 89 -13.36 18.87 8.89
CA PRO A 89 -13.96 17.55 8.91
C PRO A 89 -13.21 16.54 8.04
N ALA A 90 -12.46 17.00 7.03
CA ALA A 90 -11.78 16.13 6.05
C ALA A 90 -10.26 16.31 6.09
N ALA A 91 -9.54 15.20 6.12
CA ALA A 91 -8.10 15.19 6.00
C ALA A 91 -7.68 14.29 4.82
N ALA A 92 -7.08 14.90 3.80
CA ALA A 92 -6.49 14.17 2.70
C ALA A 92 -5.22 13.44 3.15
N LYS A 93 -5.05 12.23 2.64
CA LYS A 93 -3.84 11.40 2.82
C LYS A 93 -3.32 11.06 1.45
N THR A 94 -2.05 11.35 1.19
CA THR A 94 -1.41 10.91 -0.03
C THR A 94 0.07 10.65 0.21
N SER A 95 0.59 9.65 -0.49
CA SER A 95 2.01 9.31 -0.39
C SER A 95 2.52 8.70 -1.68
N ILE A 96 3.82 8.81 -1.85
CA ILE A 96 4.60 8.06 -2.83
C ILE A 96 5.72 7.37 -2.09
N VAL A 97 5.87 6.06 -2.30
CA VAL A 97 6.83 5.23 -1.58
C VAL A 97 7.62 4.39 -2.56
N LEU A 98 8.94 4.36 -2.38
CA LEU A 98 9.86 3.46 -3.06
C LEU A 98 10.28 2.36 -2.10
N GLY A 99 10.29 1.12 -2.56
CA GLY A 99 10.59 -0.01 -1.73
C GLY A 99 11.10 -1.22 -2.49
N PHE A 100 11.28 -2.30 -1.75
CA PHE A 100 11.57 -3.62 -2.28
C PHE A 100 10.33 -4.51 -2.14
N ALA A 101 10.14 -5.38 -3.12
CA ALA A 101 9.10 -6.38 -3.11
C ALA A 101 9.71 -7.78 -3.26
N GLU A 102 9.25 -8.67 -2.42
CA GLU A 102 9.60 -10.07 -2.40
C GLU A 102 8.35 -10.92 -2.60
N MET A 103 8.45 -11.99 -3.39
CA MET A 103 7.36 -12.92 -3.61
C MET A 103 7.91 -14.35 -3.67
N LEU A 104 7.48 -15.18 -2.73
CA LEU A 104 7.74 -16.61 -2.69
C LEU A 104 6.50 -17.36 -3.12
N THR A 105 6.64 -18.27 -4.07
CA THR A 105 5.55 -19.14 -4.53
C THR A 105 6.00 -20.59 -4.49
N TYR A 106 5.21 -21.43 -3.83
CA TYR A 106 5.41 -22.87 -3.80
C TYR A 106 4.10 -23.57 -4.12
N THR A 107 4.10 -24.55 -5.03
CA THR A 107 2.92 -25.32 -5.36
C THR A 107 3.02 -26.71 -4.75
N LEU A 108 2.18 -26.97 -3.77
CA LEU A 108 2.02 -28.29 -3.16
C LEU A 108 1.06 -29.13 -4.00
N HIS A 109 1.46 -30.34 -4.35
CA HIS A 109 0.60 -31.29 -5.06
C HIS A 109 0.06 -32.32 -4.09
N ILE A 110 -1.26 -32.34 -3.88
CA ILE A 110 -1.95 -33.36 -3.09
C ILE A 110 -2.75 -34.23 -4.06
N GLY A 111 -2.17 -35.37 -4.44
CA GLY A 111 -2.70 -36.19 -5.50
C GLY A 111 -2.70 -35.46 -6.85
N ARG A 112 -3.89 -35.17 -7.40
CA ARG A 112 -4.07 -34.44 -8.68
C ARG A 112 -4.33 -32.94 -8.48
N PHE A 113 -4.42 -32.46 -7.24
CA PHE A 113 -4.77 -31.07 -6.95
C PHE A 113 -3.52 -30.26 -6.66
N PRO A 114 -3.16 -29.27 -7.50
CA PRO A 114 -2.12 -28.31 -7.19
C PRO A 114 -2.68 -27.21 -6.28
N ILE A 115 -2.05 -26.98 -5.13
CA ILE A 115 -2.39 -25.91 -4.20
C ILE A 115 -1.21 -24.92 -4.19
N PRO A 116 -1.35 -23.75 -4.81
CA PRO A 116 -0.31 -22.74 -4.80
C PRO A 116 -0.32 -21.94 -3.49
N PHE A 117 0.77 -21.91 -2.77
CA PHE A 117 1.03 -21.02 -1.67
C PHE A 117 1.88 -19.86 -2.16
N ARG A 118 1.45 -18.63 -1.90
CA ARG A 118 2.19 -17.44 -2.26
C ARG A 118 2.30 -16.51 -1.06
N TYR A 119 3.52 -16.21 -0.69
CA TYR A 119 3.86 -15.20 0.32
C TYR A 119 4.47 -13.99 -0.38
N GLN A 120 3.99 -12.81 -0.05
CA GLN A 120 4.49 -11.54 -0.55
C GLN A 120 4.90 -10.66 0.61
N LEU A 121 6.02 -9.97 0.43
CA LEU A 121 6.57 -9.01 1.36
C LEU A 121 6.88 -7.73 0.60
N SER A 122 6.37 -6.60 1.06
CA SER A 122 6.74 -5.27 0.58
C SER A 122 7.43 -4.51 1.71
N LEU A 123 8.60 -3.96 1.40
CA LEU A 123 9.47 -3.24 2.33
C LEU A 123 9.64 -1.80 1.83
N PRO A 124 8.84 -0.85 2.31
CA PRO A 124 9.04 0.57 2.04
C PRO A 124 10.40 1.05 2.53
N VAL A 125 11.17 1.71 1.66
CA VAL A 125 12.52 2.21 1.99
C VAL A 125 12.52 3.72 2.14
N LEU A 126 11.93 4.40 1.18
CA LEU A 126 11.89 5.86 1.10
C LEU A 126 10.50 6.30 0.66
N GLY A 127 9.95 7.31 1.32
CA GLY A 127 8.65 7.85 0.95
C GLY A 127 8.53 9.35 1.16
N ALA A 128 7.64 9.95 0.39
CA ALA A 128 7.16 11.30 0.57
C ALA A 128 5.67 11.27 0.91
N PHE A 129 5.28 12.02 1.93
CA PHE A 129 3.93 11.98 2.49
C PHE A 129 3.36 13.39 2.57
N PHE A 130 2.12 13.57 2.11
CA PHE A 130 1.37 14.78 2.38
C PHE A 130 0.88 14.73 3.84
N SER A 131 1.41 15.62 4.66
CA SER A 131 1.14 15.66 6.09
C SER A 131 1.17 17.09 6.61
N PRO A 132 0.10 17.87 6.36
CA PRO A 132 -0.01 19.22 6.89
C PRO A 132 0.06 19.22 8.43
N ALA A 133 0.47 20.33 9.01
CA ALA A 133 0.56 20.47 10.45
C ALA A 133 -0.84 20.46 11.09
N PHE A 134 -0.89 20.16 12.39
CA PHE A 134 -2.14 20.18 13.13
C PHE A 134 -2.69 21.61 13.17
N GLY A 135 -3.95 21.79 12.75
CA GLY A 135 -4.61 23.09 12.73
C GLY A 135 -4.44 23.89 11.43
N GLU A 136 -3.58 23.48 10.50
CA GLU A 136 -3.53 24.08 9.16
C GLU A 136 -4.78 23.75 8.38
N SER A 137 -5.48 24.78 7.93
CA SER A 137 -6.64 24.60 7.05
C SER A 137 -6.21 24.43 5.60
N TYR A 138 -6.97 23.67 4.81
CA TYR A 138 -6.72 23.57 3.36
C TYR A 138 -6.83 24.93 2.66
N TYR A 139 -7.57 25.90 3.21
CA TYR A 139 -7.63 27.28 2.74
C TYR A 139 -6.26 27.96 2.86
N GLU A 140 -5.58 27.84 4.01
CA GLU A 140 -4.23 28.39 4.21
C GLU A 140 -3.22 27.74 3.28
N ILE A 141 -3.30 26.43 3.07
CA ILE A 141 -2.40 25.69 2.21
C ILE A 141 -2.57 26.07 0.74
N PHE A 142 -3.79 26.01 0.23
CA PHE A 142 -4.04 26.13 -1.21
C PHE A 142 -4.34 27.55 -1.66
N TYR A 143 -4.99 28.36 -0.84
CA TYR A 143 -5.36 29.74 -1.20
C TYR A 143 -4.32 30.76 -0.77
N LEU A 144 -3.84 30.68 0.47
CA LEU A 144 -2.79 31.57 0.98
C LEU A 144 -1.37 31.10 0.61
N LYS A 145 -1.24 29.97 -0.07
CA LYS A 145 0.04 29.40 -0.55
C LYS A 145 1.06 29.15 0.57
N ASN A 146 0.60 28.86 1.77
CA ASN A 146 1.46 28.45 2.86
C ASN A 146 1.85 26.97 2.71
N HIS A 147 2.94 26.70 1.99
CA HIS A 147 3.38 25.35 1.65
C HIS A 147 4.51 24.84 2.57
N SER A 148 4.81 25.56 3.64
CA SER A 148 5.90 25.19 4.55
C SER A 148 5.60 23.91 5.32
N GLY A 149 6.44 22.87 5.14
CA GLY A 149 6.34 21.63 5.92
C GLY A 149 5.20 20.66 5.57
N ILE A 150 4.48 20.90 4.47
CA ILE A 150 3.32 20.07 4.07
C ILE A 150 3.75 18.68 3.59
N VAL A 151 4.90 18.59 2.91
CA VAL A 151 5.47 17.33 2.46
C VAL A 151 6.57 16.90 3.43
N LYS A 152 6.41 15.69 3.96
CA LYS A 152 7.40 15.06 4.86
C LYS A 152 8.00 13.85 4.18
N PHE A 153 9.30 13.65 4.40
CA PHE A 153 10.02 12.49 3.90
C PHE A 153 10.23 11.49 5.02
N GLY A 154 10.07 10.22 4.70
CA GLY A 154 10.32 9.11 5.59
C GLY A 154 11.26 8.09 4.97
N SER A 155 12.04 7.43 5.80
CA SER A 155 12.87 6.29 5.44
C SER A 155 13.03 5.37 6.66
N TRP A 156 13.75 4.26 6.52
CA TRP A 156 13.91 3.27 7.60
C TRP A 156 14.49 3.81 8.91
N HIS A 157 15.22 4.93 8.87
CA HIS A 157 15.79 5.52 10.09
C HIS A 157 14.76 6.19 11.00
N ASN A 158 13.61 6.59 10.46
CA ASN A 158 12.54 7.23 11.23
C ASN A 158 11.21 6.47 11.20
N ARG A 159 11.03 5.53 10.27
CA ARG A 159 9.86 4.65 10.20
C ARG A 159 10.23 3.35 9.51
N PHE A 160 10.12 2.25 10.23
CA PHE A 160 10.19 0.90 9.66
C PHE A 160 8.77 0.38 9.46
N ASP A 161 8.46 -0.01 8.24
CA ASP A 161 7.16 -0.58 7.86
C ASP A 161 7.38 -1.87 7.07
N MET A 162 6.43 -2.80 7.16
CA MET A 162 6.51 -4.09 6.49
C MET A 162 5.11 -4.61 6.20
N ASN A 163 4.79 -4.78 4.91
CA ASN A 163 3.51 -5.31 4.46
C ASN A 163 3.65 -6.77 4.06
N ASN A 164 2.81 -7.63 4.64
CA ASN A 164 2.82 -9.07 4.40
C ASN A 164 1.47 -9.53 3.85
N LEU A 165 1.49 -10.39 2.82
CA LEU A 165 0.31 -11.00 2.25
C LEU A 165 0.56 -12.49 1.98
N LEU A 166 -0.27 -13.34 2.58
CA LEU A 166 -0.31 -14.78 2.28
C LEU A 166 -1.55 -15.11 1.47
N THR A 167 -1.35 -15.79 0.35
CA THR A 167 -2.44 -16.25 -0.54
C THR A 167 -2.33 -17.77 -0.73
N VAL A 168 -3.47 -18.45 -0.69
CA VAL A 168 -3.59 -19.90 -0.90
C VAL A 168 -4.57 -20.16 -2.02
#